data_f3b3428c3922e7b38e7ace112fc4266d
#
_entry.id   f3b3428c3922e7b38e7ace112fc4266d
#
_cell.length_a   1.000
_cell.length_b   1.000
_cell.length_c   1.000
_cell.angle_alpha   90.00
_cell.angle_beta   90.00
_cell.angle_gamma   90.00
#
_symmetry.space_group_name_H-M   'P 1'
#
loop_
_entity.id
_entity.type
_entity.pdbx_description
1 polymer ?
#
loop_
_entity_poly.entity_id
_entity_poly.type
_entity_poly.pdbx_seq_one_letter_code
_entity_poly.pdbx_strand_id
1 'polypeptide(L)'
;MTDTRPYGFREYVRENGFHTVYLLKPVQGAPVKIGISEDPARRIATIQASHFDELVFHRFWWLPGLAVATRIESGFKNGFADCNLRGEWFAMRPEQAEMQVEAAIKGLGIWSLTQSEMERLYEDWMYKKWDLPRHAPSPLAGTPPRRDEPWQRRKKQPREPYKPQCPWGQRKP
;
A
#
# COMPACT_ATOMS: atom_id res chain seq x y z
N MET A 1 4.98 -16.68 -19.74
CA MET A 1 3.78 -15.83 -19.71
C MET A 1 4.25 -14.40 -19.60
N THR A 2 4.29 -13.70 -20.72
CA THR A 2 4.68 -12.28 -20.79
C THR A 2 3.61 -11.45 -20.09
N ASP A 3 4.03 -10.70 -19.09
CA ASP A 3 3.19 -9.74 -18.37
C ASP A 3 2.78 -8.62 -19.35
N THR A 4 1.59 -8.74 -19.92
CA THR A 4 1.02 -7.80 -20.88
C THR A 4 0.42 -6.56 -20.21
N ARG A 5 0.86 -6.21 -18.98
CA ARG A 5 0.52 -4.91 -18.43
C ARG A 5 1.17 -3.84 -19.29
N PRO A 6 0.40 -2.88 -19.82
CA PRO A 6 0.97 -1.80 -20.61
C PRO A 6 2.05 -1.11 -19.79
N TYR A 7 3.13 -0.75 -20.41
CA TYR A 7 4.32 -0.07 -19.91
C TYR A 7 4.00 0.81 -18.70
N GLY A 8 4.54 0.35 -17.53
CA GLY A 8 3.68 0.31 -16.40
C GLY A 8 3.57 1.61 -15.66
N PHE A 9 2.48 1.77 -14.97
CA PHE A 9 2.26 2.70 -13.87
C PHE A 9 3.49 2.83 -12.94
N ARG A 10 4.19 1.73 -12.68
CA ARG A 10 5.44 1.71 -11.93
C ARG A 10 6.58 2.49 -12.62
N GLU A 11 6.67 2.43 -13.94
CA GLU A 11 7.66 3.21 -14.70
C GLU A 11 7.34 4.70 -14.63
N TYR A 12 6.05 5.03 -14.81
CA TYR A 12 5.57 6.40 -14.65
C TYR A 12 5.91 6.96 -13.25
N VAL A 13 5.62 6.19 -12.19
CA VAL A 13 5.93 6.56 -10.81
C VAL A 13 7.43 6.83 -10.65
N ARG A 14 8.27 5.95 -11.20
CA ARG A 14 9.73 6.07 -11.12
C ARG A 14 10.27 7.23 -11.94
N GLU A 15 9.82 7.41 -13.20
CA GLU A 15 10.25 8.49 -14.07
C GLU A 15 9.92 9.87 -13.47
N ASN A 16 8.79 9.98 -12.77
CA ASN A 16 8.35 11.22 -12.15
C ASN A 16 8.73 11.32 -10.66
N GLY A 17 9.43 10.34 -10.13
CA GLY A 17 9.97 10.35 -8.77
C GLY A 17 8.91 10.27 -7.67
N PHE A 18 7.71 9.79 -7.94
CA PHE A 18 6.67 9.68 -6.93
C PHE A 18 6.95 8.58 -5.91
N HIS A 19 6.61 8.83 -4.66
CA HIS A 19 6.64 7.84 -3.58
C HIS A 19 5.36 7.93 -2.74
N THR A 20 4.93 6.80 -2.19
CA THR A 20 3.83 6.80 -1.23
C THR A 20 4.34 6.79 0.19
N VAL A 21 3.65 7.51 1.07
CA VAL A 21 3.56 7.16 2.49
C VAL A 21 2.27 6.38 2.67
N TYR A 22 2.33 5.27 3.39
CA TYR A 22 1.17 4.42 3.62
C TYR A 22 1.01 4.06 5.09
N LEU A 23 -0.24 3.81 5.48
CA LEU A 23 -0.62 3.23 6.76
C LEU A 23 -1.25 1.86 6.50
N LEU A 24 -0.66 0.81 7.09
CA LEU A 24 -1.21 -0.53 7.11
C LEU A 24 -1.76 -0.86 8.50
N LYS A 25 -2.77 -1.69 8.54
CA LYS A 25 -3.33 -2.23 9.78
C LYS A 25 -3.83 -3.65 9.57
N PRO A 26 -3.95 -4.46 10.62
CA PRO A 26 -4.78 -5.65 10.58
C PRO A 26 -6.23 -5.31 10.30
N VAL A 27 -6.99 -6.23 9.72
CA VAL A 27 -8.44 -6.04 9.48
C VAL A 27 -9.16 -5.62 10.76
N GLN A 28 -8.75 -6.16 11.90
CA GLN A 28 -9.34 -5.88 13.21
C GLN A 28 -9.05 -4.47 13.75
N GLY A 29 -8.12 -3.72 13.15
CA GLY A 29 -7.79 -2.35 13.55
C GLY A 29 -6.32 -2.14 13.93
N ALA A 30 -6.04 -1.77 15.16
CA ALA A 30 -4.67 -1.57 15.64
C ALA A 30 -3.90 -2.91 15.78
N PRO A 31 -2.56 -2.88 15.74
CA PRO A 31 -1.67 -1.72 15.59
C PRO A 31 -1.59 -1.20 14.16
N VAL A 32 -1.02 -0.02 13.98
CA VAL A 32 -0.79 0.62 12.69
C VAL A 32 0.69 0.56 12.32
N LYS A 33 0.97 0.31 11.04
CA LYS A 33 2.32 0.43 10.48
C LYS A 33 2.38 1.60 9.51
N ILE A 34 3.38 2.47 9.68
CA ILE A 34 3.74 3.45 8.67
C ILE A 34 4.89 2.93 7.80
N GLY A 35 4.93 3.35 6.56
CA GLY A 35 6.04 3.04 5.66
C GLY A 35 5.97 3.80 4.34
N ILE A 36 7.01 3.66 3.54
CA ILE A 36 7.14 4.28 2.21
C ILE A 36 7.32 3.25 1.11
N SER A 37 6.86 3.55 -0.10
CA SER A 37 7.03 2.68 -1.27
C SER A 37 6.77 3.41 -2.58
N GLU A 38 7.44 2.99 -3.66
CA GLU A 38 7.05 3.31 -5.05
C GLU A 38 5.94 2.38 -5.57
N ASP A 39 5.81 1.20 -4.96
CA ASP A 39 4.85 0.17 -5.34
C ASP A 39 4.14 -0.36 -4.08
N PRO A 40 3.10 0.34 -3.60
CA PRO A 40 2.41 -0.04 -2.38
C PRO A 40 1.75 -1.43 -2.49
N ALA A 41 1.25 -1.83 -3.66
CA ALA A 41 0.61 -3.14 -3.86
C ALA A 41 1.61 -4.29 -3.69
N ARG A 42 2.81 -4.15 -4.23
CA ARG A 42 3.89 -5.12 -4.03
C ARG A 42 4.38 -5.11 -2.58
N ARG A 43 4.47 -3.93 -1.97
CA ARG A 43 4.94 -3.78 -0.60
C ARG A 43 4.04 -4.49 0.40
N ILE A 44 2.72 -4.30 0.33
CA ILE A 44 1.80 -5.01 1.22
C ILE A 44 1.87 -6.53 1.02
N ALA A 45 1.99 -7.00 -0.22
CA ALA A 45 2.12 -8.43 -0.49
C ALA A 45 3.38 -9.03 0.17
N THR A 46 4.50 -8.27 0.15
CA THR A 46 5.75 -8.68 0.82
C THR A 46 5.60 -8.71 2.33
N ILE A 47 4.96 -7.71 2.94
CA ILE A 47 4.74 -7.65 4.38
C ILE A 47 3.77 -8.75 4.81
N GLN A 48 2.70 -8.96 4.05
CA GLN A 48 1.71 -10.00 4.32
C GLN A 48 2.32 -11.41 4.34
N ALA A 49 3.34 -11.66 3.52
CA ALA A 49 3.99 -12.97 3.48
C ALA A 49 4.64 -13.38 4.81
N SER A 50 5.03 -12.39 5.63
CA SER A 50 5.65 -12.58 6.96
C SER A 50 4.73 -12.24 8.13
N HIS A 51 3.47 -11.87 7.86
CA HIS A 51 2.50 -11.49 8.89
C HIS A 51 1.33 -12.48 8.90
N PHE A 52 0.94 -12.96 10.08
CA PHE A 52 -0.11 -13.97 10.17
C PHE A 52 -1.52 -13.38 10.08
N ASP A 53 -1.72 -12.12 10.57
CA ASP A 53 -2.98 -11.40 10.41
C ASP A 53 -3.14 -10.89 8.99
N GLU A 54 -4.37 -10.82 8.50
CA GLU A 54 -4.69 -10.17 7.24
C GLU A 54 -4.48 -8.66 7.38
N LEU A 55 -3.59 -8.11 6.55
CA LEU A 55 -3.26 -6.70 6.51
C LEU A 55 -4.01 -5.99 5.39
N VAL A 56 -4.48 -4.79 5.71
CA VAL A 56 -5.13 -3.90 4.75
C VAL A 56 -4.51 -2.51 4.83
N PHE A 57 -4.51 -1.81 3.69
CA PHE A 57 -4.24 -0.38 3.74
C PHE A 57 -5.38 0.33 4.47
N HIS A 58 -5.01 1.12 5.46
CA HIS A 58 -5.93 2.10 6.01
C HIS A 58 -6.00 3.30 5.08
N ARG A 59 -4.82 3.86 4.71
CA ARG A 59 -4.66 4.96 3.77
C ARG A 59 -3.25 5.02 3.19
N PHE A 60 -3.11 5.69 2.05
CA PHE A 60 -1.80 6.09 1.52
C PHE A 60 -1.92 7.38 0.70
N TRP A 61 -0.81 8.09 0.58
CA TRP A 61 -0.69 9.37 -0.11
C TRP A 61 0.47 9.29 -1.08
N TRP A 62 0.24 9.69 -2.32
CA TRP A 62 1.30 9.89 -3.29
C TRP A 62 1.94 11.25 -3.09
N LEU A 63 3.28 11.29 -3.00
CA LEU A 63 4.08 12.46 -2.65
C LEU A 63 5.16 12.73 -3.70
N PRO A 64 5.62 13.98 -3.84
CA PRO A 64 6.66 14.36 -4.80
C PRO A 64 8.05 13.99 -4.28
N GLY A 65 8.40 12.72 -4.35
CA GLY A 65 9.76 12.26 -4.11
C GLY A 65 10.02 11.51 -2.81
N LEU A 66 11.08 10.71 -2.85
CA LEU A 66 11.54 9.90 -1.73
C LEU A 66 11.90 10.73 -0.50
N ALA A 67 12.60 11.86 -0.70
CA ALA A 67 13.04 12.71 0.41
C ALA A 67 11.88 13.23 1.25
N VAL A 68 10.77 13.60 0.59
CA VAL A 68 9.55 14.06 1.24
C VAL A 68 8.90 12.91 2.01
N ALA A 69 8.73 11.77 1.37
CA ALA A 69 8.14 10.59 2.00
C ALA A 69 8.95 10.14 3.23
N THR A 70 10.29 10.10 3.10
CA THR A 70 11.20 9.76 4.20
C THR A 70 11.11 10.76 5.35
N ARG A 71 10.99 12.06 5.05
CA ARG A 71 10.86 13.09 6.09
C ARG A 71 9.59 12.91 6.90
N ILE A 72 8.46 12.61 6.25
CA ILE A 72 7.18 12.36 6.92
C ILE A 72 7.26 11.08 7.77
N GLU A 73 7.76 9.98 7.19
CA GLU A 73 7.91 8.72 7.92
C GLU A 73 8.83 8.87 9.14
N SER A 74 9.98 9.51 8.97
CA SER A 74 10.94 9.73 10.07
C SER A 74 10.39 10.68 11.12
N GLY A 75 9.70 11.75 10.69
CA GLY A 75 9.02 12.67 11.62
C GLY A 75 7.94 11.97 12.44
N PHE A 76 7.17 11.09 11.81
CA PHE A 76 6.18 10.28 12.51
C PHE A 76 6.84 9.33 13.53
N LYS A 77 7.89 8.62 13.13
CA LYS A 77 8.63 7.69 14.01
C LYS A 77 9.20 8.42 15.23
N ASN A 78 9.77 9.59 15.03
CA ASN A 78 10.37 10.40 16.11
C ASN A 78 9.28 11.00 17.02
N GLY A 79 8.20 11.50 16.45
CA GLY A 79 7.12 12.14 17.20
C GLY A 79 6.30 11.15 18.05
N PHE A 80 6.28 9.88 17.66
CA PHE A 80 5.49 8.84 18.34
C PHE A 80 6.35 7.67 18.84
N ALA A 81 7.58 7.95 19.23
CA ALA A 81 8.52 6.94 19.74
C ALA A 81 7.94 6.17 20.93
N ASP A 82 7.20 6.84 21.82
CA ASP A 82 6.56 6.23 22.99
C ASP A 82 5.43 5.25 22.63
N CYS A 83 4.84 5.40 21.45
CA CYS A 83 3.82 4.49 20.92
C CYS A 83 4.40 3.38 20.05
N ASN A 84 5.72 3.37 19.82
CA ASN A 84 6.37 2.38 18.97
C ASN A 84 6.39 1.00 19.64
N LEU A 85 5.85 -0.01 18.97
CA LEU A 85 5.87 -1.40 19.45
C LEU A 85 7.13 -2.11 18.98
N ARG A 86 7.37 -2.09 17.66
CA ARG A 86 8.54 -2.71 17.04
C ARG A 86 8.70 -2.19 15.61
N GLY A 87 9.90 -1.71 15.27
CA GLY A 87 10.21 -1.22 13.93
C GLY A 87 9.29 -0.07 13.53
N GLU A 88 8.39 -0.30 12.61
CA GLU A 88 7.48 0.70 12.07
C GLU A 88 6.01 0.48 12.48
N TRP A 89 5.79 -0.34 13.53
CA TRP A 89 4.48 -0.61 14.11
C TRP A 89 4.23 0.22 15.37
N PHE A 90 3.04 0.83 15.45
CA PHE A 90 2.67 1.77 16.51
C PHE A 90 1.36 1.37 17.18
N ALA A 91 1.33 1.44 18.52
CA ALA A 91 0.15 1.20 19.35
C ALA A 91 -0.78 2.41 19.31
N MET A 92 -1.37 2.69 18.15
CA MET A 92 -2.33 3.78 17.99
C MET A 92 -3.47 3.39 17.05
N ARG A 93 -4.56 4.13 17.12
CA ARG A 93 -5.69 3.95 16.21
C ARG A 93 -5.32 4.44 14.81
N PRO A 94 -5.78 3.74 13.76
CA PRO A 94 -5.49 4.12 12.37
C PRO A 94 -5.89 5.56 12.03
N GLU A 95 -7.02 6.02 12.54
CA GLU A 95 -7.54 7.38 12.30
C GLU A 95 -6.64 8.44 12.94
N GLN A 96 -6.06 8.14 14.11
CA GLN A 96 -5.09 9.02 14.75
C GLN A 96 -3.80 9.11 13.92
N ALA A 97 -3.30 7.99 13.44
CA ALA A 97 -2.13 7.96 12.57
C ALA A 97 -2.38 8.74 11.26
N GLU A 98 -3.56 8.58 10.65
CA GLU A 98 -3.98 9.32 9.46
C GLU A 98 -3.94 10.83 9.69
N MET A 99 -4.57 11.31 10.76
CA MET A 99 -4.58 12.73 11.12
C MET A 99 -3.16 13.29 11.28
N GLN A 100 -2.24 12.52 11.86
CA GLN A 100 -0.86 12.96 12.07
C GLN A 100 -0.08 13.04 10.76
N VAL A 101 -0.26 12.08 9.85
CA VAL A 101 0.37 12.10 8.52
C VAL A 101 -0.17 13.29 7.72
N GLU A 102 -1.48 13.52 7.73
CA GLU A 102 -2.10 14.66 7.03
C GLU A 102 -1.63 16.00 7.60
N ALA A 103 -1.52 16.11 8.92
CA ALA A 103 -0.96 17.30 9.58
C ALA A 103 0.49 17.54 9.17
N ALA A 104 1.30 16.49 9.06
CA ALA A 104 2.69 16.58 8.61
C ALA A 104 2.79 17.04 7.15
N ILE A 105 1.98 16.48 6.24
CA ILE A 105 1.91 16.88 4.82
C ILE A 105 1.54 18.37 4.73
N LYS A 106 0.48 18.76 5.43
CA LYS A 106 0.01 20.14 5.46
C LYS A 106 1.05 21.10 6.08
N GLY A 107 1.67 20.71 7.19
CA GLY A 107 2.68 21.51 7.88
C GLY A 107 3.95 21.73 7.06
N LEU A 108 4.26 20.81 6.16
CA LEU A 108 5.36 20.95 5.19
C LEU A 108 4.97 21.77 3.95
N GLY A 109 3.70 22.15 3.80
CA GLY A 109 3.21 22.85 2.62
C GLY A 109 3.30 22.03 1.34
N ILE A 110 3.22 20.72 1.45
CA ILE A 110 3.39 19.79 0.33
C ILE A 110 2.03 19.28 -0.15
N TRP A 111 1.88 19.16 -1.45
CA TRP A 111 0.70 18.51 -2.02
C TRP A 111 0.84 16.98 -1.95
N SER A 112 -0.27 16.31 -1.84
CA SER A 112 -0.38 14.86 -1.96
C SER A 112 -1.49 14.51 -2.95
N LEU A 113 -1.34 13.39 -3.62
CA LEU A 113 -2.34 12.88 -4.55
C LEU A 113 -2.97 11.61 -4.02
N THR A 114 -4.24 11.47 -4.32
CA THR A 114 -4.99 10.23 -4.15
C THR A 114 -4.64 9.23 -5.26
N GLN A 115 -5.06 7.98 -5.11
CA GLN A 115 -4.88 6.98 -6.17
C GLN A 115 -5.57 7.39 -7.47
N SER A 116 -6.78 7.91 -7.40
CA SER A 116 -7.54 8.35 -8.59
C SER A 116 -6.88 9.51 -9.33
N GLU A 117 -6.28 10.44 -8.59
CA GLU A 117 -5.52 11.56 -9.20
C GLU A 117 -4.24 11.05 -9.86
N MET A 118 -3.54 10.12 -9.22
CA MET A 118 -2.36 9.48 -9.81
C MET A 118 -2.70 8.68 -11.07
N GLU A 119 -3.83 7.98 -11.09
CA GLU A 119 -4.29 7.25 -12.27
C GLU A 119 -4.62 8.19 -13.44
N ARG A 120 -5.24 9.34 -13.18
CA ARG A 120 -5.47 10.36 -14.22
C ARG A 120 -4.16 10.93 -14.78
N LEU A 121 -3.21 11.25 -13.89
CA LEU A 121 -1.90 11.75 -14.34
C LEU A 121 -1.14 10.71 -15.16
N TYR A 122 -1.22 9.44 -14.76
CA TYR A 122 -0.65 8.34 -15.52
C TYR A 122 -1.31 8.18 -16.89
N GLU A 123 -2.63 8.28 -16.95
CA GLU A 123 -3.38 8.22 -18.21
C GLU A 123 -2.97 9.37 -19.14
N ASP A 124 -2.91 10.61 -18.65
CA ASP A 124 -2.42 11.77 -19.41
C ASP A 124 -0.98 11.59 -19.91
N TRP A 125 -0.13 11.01 -19.09
CA TRP A 125 1.25 10.70 -19.48
C TRP A 125 1.30 9.64 -20.58
N MET A 126 0.46 8.62 -20.50
CA MET A 126 0.34 7.57 -21.52
C MET A 126 -0.08 8.18 -22.88
N TYR A 127 -1.11 9.04 -22.89
CA TYR A 127 -1.54 9.72 -24.10
C TYR A 127 -0.42 10.56 -24.73
N LYS A 128 0.35 11.26 -23.92
CA LYS A 128 1.48 12.07 -24.38
C LYS A 128 2.64 11.21 -24.89
N LYS A 129 3.00 10.18 -24.15
CA LYS A 129 4.17 9.31 -24.44
C LYS A 129 3.96 8.52 -25.76
N TRP A 130 2.73 8.13 -26.04
CA TRP A 130 2.40 7.29 -27.18
C TRP A 130 1.73 8.08 -28.33
N ASP A 131 1.69 9.40 -28.23
CA ASP A 131 1.03 10.30 -29.20
C ASP A 131 -0.40 9.84 -29.57
N LEU A 132 -1.15 9.38 -28.56
CA LEU A 132 -2.50 8.88 -28.73
C LEU A 132 -3.49 10.06 -28.80
N PRO A 133 -4.48 10.03 -29.71
CA PRO A 133 -5.52 11.05 -29.71
C PRO A 133 -6.36 10.96 -28.44
N ARG A 134 -6.67 12.10 -27.81
CA ARG A 134 -7.43 12.17 -26.53
C ARG A 134 -8.83 11.54 -26.58
N HIS A 135 -9.37 11.31 -27.76
CA HIS A 135 -10.64 10.62 -27.97
C HIS A 135 -10.48 9.11 -28.23
N ALA A 136 -9.24 8.59 -28.23
CA ALA A 136 -9.02 7.15 -28.21
C ALA A 136 -9.58 6.56 -26.92
N PRO A 137 -10.09 5.32 -26.93
CA PRO A 137 -10.46 4.65 -25.70
C PRO A 137 -9.24 4.64 -24.76
N SER A 138 -9.50 4.88 -23.46
CA SER A 138 -8.45 4.89 -22.45
C SER A 138 -7.52 3.68 -22.64
N PRO A 139 -6.18 3.85 -22.62
CA PRO A 139 -5.24 2.73 -22.62
C PRO A 139 -5.52 1.71 -21.50
N LEU A 140 -6.24 2.15 -20.47
CA LEU A 140 -6.70 1.30 -19.36
C LEU A 140 -8.08 0.69 -19.65
N ALA A 141 -8.77 1.10 -20.76
CA ALA A 141 -10.04 0.51 -21.17
C ALA A 141 -9.82 -0.95 -21.57
N GLY A 142 -10.49 -1.87 -20.90
CA GLY A 142 -10.27 -3.32 -21.05
C GLY A 142 -9.40 -3.93 -19.93
N THR A 143 -8.73 -3.11 -19.15
CA THR A 143 -8.26 -3.56 -17.84
C THR A 143 -9.50 -3.78 -16.99
N PRO A 144 -9.74 -5.00 -16.43
CA PRO A 144 -10.86 -5.20 -15.53
C PRO A 144 -10.77 -4.13 -14.43
N PRO A 145 -11.89 -3.51 -14.03
CA PRO A 145 -11.88 -2.48 -13.01
C PRO A 145 -11.06 -3.01 -11.86
N ARG A 146 -9.96 -2.34 -11.52
CA ARG A 146 -9.24 -2.65 -10.29
C ARG A 146 -10.32 -2.54 -9.24
N ARG A 147 -10.60 -3.64 -8.54
CA ARG A 147 -11.47 -3.58 -7.38
C ARG A 147 -10.99 -2.37 -6.59
N ASP A 148 -11.90 -1.58 -6.07
CA ASP A 148 -11.62 -0.33 -5.34
C ASP A 148 -10.56 -0.51 -4.23
N GLU A 149 -10.20 -1.76 -3.95
CA GLU A 149 -9.09 -2.20 -3.12
C GLU A 149 -8.21 -3.19 -3.89
N PRO A 150 -7.21 -2.71 -4.68
CA PRO A 150 -6.34 -3.57 -5.50
C PRO A 150 -5.52 -4.61 -4.71
N TRP A 151 -5.54 -4.53 -3.41
CA TRP A 151 -4.85 -5.40 -2.45
C TRP A 151 -5.75 -6.39 -1.70
N GLN A 152 -7.08 -6.32 -1.85
CA GLN A 152 -7.93 -7.38 -1.31
C GLN A 152 -7.69 -8.68 -2.10
N ARG A 153 -6.94 -9.58 -1.50
CA ARG A 153 -6.83 -10.94 -2.00
C ARG A 153 -8.22 -11.57 -2.05
N ARG A 154 -8.47 -12.37 -3.12
CA ARG A 154 -9.60 -13.32 -3.09
C ARG A 154 -9.65 -13.96 -1.72
N LYS A 155 -10.77 -13.84 -1.02
CA LYS A 155 -11.01 -14.57 0.23
C LYS A 155 -10.64 -16.01 -0.07
N LYS A 156 -9.53 -16.48 0.48
CA LYS A 156 -9.25 -17.91 0.49
C LYS A 156 -10.42 -18.53 1.22
N GLN A 157 -11.04 -19.54 0.63
CA GLN A 157 -12.02 -20.34 1.37
C GLN A 157 -11.40 -20.69 2.73
N PRO A 158 -12.16 -20.65 3.81
CA PRO A 158 -11.67 -21.04 5.12
C PRO A 158 -11.00 -22.39 4.97
N ARG A 159 -9.72 -22.47 5.25
CA ARG A 159 -9.07 -23.77 5.36
C ARG A 159 -9.74 -24.47 6.52
N GLU A 160 -10.17 -25.70 6.30
CA GLU A 160 -10.61 -26.52 7.42
C GLU A 160 -9.57 -26.43 8.54
N PRO A 161 -10.02 -26.31 9.80
CA PRO A 161 -9.09 -26.19 10.92
C PRO A 161 -8.14 -27.40 10.86
N TYR A 162 -6.84 -27.08 10.82
CA TYR A 162 -5.78 -28.09 10.88
C TYR A 162 -6.01 -28.96 12.12
N LYS A 163 -6.39 -30.21 11.90
CA LYS A 163 -6.41 -31.22 12.94
C LYS A 163 -4.98 -31.75 13.08
N PRO A 164 -4.25 -31.42 14.16
CA PRO A 164 -2.93 -31.95 14.37
C PRO A 164 -3.05 -33.47 14.47
N GLN A 165 -2.53 -34.19 13.47
CA GLN A 165 -2.27 -35.59 13.62
C GLN A 165 -1.05 -35.68 14.54
N CYS A 166 -1.30 -36.00 15.84
CA CYS A 166 -0.23 -36.38 16.75
C CYS A 166 0.43 -37.66 16.25
N PRO A 167 1.71 -37.63 15.83
CA PRO A 167 2.39 -38.86 15.39
C PRO A 167 2.79 -39.79 16.57
N TRP A 168 2.54 -39.34 17.79
CA TRP A 168 2.86 -40.10 18.99
C TRP A 168 1.60 -40.75 19.54
N GLY A 169 1.14 -41.78 18.75
CA GLY A 169 0.12 -42.68 19.22
C GLY A 169 0.56 -43.36 20.49
N GLN A 170 -0.27 -43.25 21.49
CA GLN A 170 -0.54 -44.11 22.62
C GLN A 170 0.48 -45.26 22.80
N ARG A 171 1.44 -45.09 23.70
CA ARG A 171 2.00 -46.24 24.38
C ARG A 171 0.91 -46.71 25.32
N LYS A 172 0.34 -47.89 25.01
CA LYS A 172 -0.46 -48.65 25.94
C LYS A 172 0.44 -49.16 27.09
N PRO A 173 -0.09 -49.30 28.29
CA PRO A 173 0.63 -49.82 29.45
C PRO A 173 1.08 -51.25 29.29
#